data_93dda696474ed7c8ddc765a1edfc570b
#
_entry.id   93dda696474ed7c8ddc765a1edfc570b
#
_cell.length_a   1.000
_cell.length_b   1.000
_cell.length_c   1.000
_cell.angle_alpha   90.00
_cell.angle_beta   90.00
_cell.angle_gamma   90.00
#
_symmetry.space_group_name_H-M   'P 1'
#
loop_
_entity.id
_entity.type
_entity.pdbx_description
1 polymer ?
#
loop_
_entity_poly.entity_id
_entity_poly.type
_entity_poly.pdbx_seq_one_letter_code
_entity_poly.pdbx_strand_id
1 'polypeptide(L)'
;MRLLTLDGRCNICGERVRIARENCKLSQEALAAKIQLNGHSLTQKAISRIEMGLCIVPDYETPLLADALNVDPLWLIGLRSEEN
;
A
#
# COMPACT_ATOMS: atom_id res chain seq x y z
N MET A 1 -18.90 10.68 9.53
CA MET A 1 -17.51 11.15 9.45
C MET A 1 -17.17 11.48 8.01
N ARG A 2 -16.42 12.54 7.83
CA ARG A 2 -16.05 13.00 6.51
C ARG A 2 -14.66 12.49 6.16
N LEU A 3 -14.53 11.80 5.02
CA LEU A 3 -13.24 11.32 4.56
C LEU A 3 -12.45 12.48 3.95
N LEU A 4 -11.16 12.53 4.27
CA LEU A 4 -10.24 13.47 3.65
C LEU A 4 -9.77 12.85 2.33
N THR A 5 -9.81 13.65 1.26
CA THR A 5 -9.34 13.19 -0.04
C THR A 5 -8.33 14.18 -0.61
N LEU A 6 -7.41 13.65 -1.43
CA LEU A 6 -6.47 14.44 -2.20
C LEU A 6 -6.63 14.02 -3.66
N ASP A 7 -7.06 14.95 -4.50
CA ASP A 7 -7.33 14.69 -5.92
C ASP A 7 -8.28 13.51 -6.13
N GLY A 8 -9.30 13.41 -5.26
CA GLY A 8 -10.30 12.36 -5.32
C GLY A 8 -9.88 11.02 -4.72
N ARG A 9 -8.67 10.95 -4.14
CA ARG A 9 -8.16 9.73 -3.53
C ARG A 9 -8.11 9.88 -2.01
N CYS A 10 -8.37 8.78 -1.31
CA CYS A 10 -8.35 8.74 0.16
C CYS A 10 -6.97 8.44 0.73
N ASN A 11 -5.99 8.11 -0.11
CA ASN A 11 -4.62 7.86 0.32
C ASN A 11 -3.65 8.31 -0.76
N ILE A 12 -2.38 8.49 -0.40
CA ILE A 12 -1.35 8.94 -1.33
C ILE A 12 -0.43 7.81 -1.79
N CYS A 13 -0.51 6.64 -1.15
CA CYS A 13 0.43 5.54 -1.43
C CYS A 13 -0.11 4.51 -2.41
N GLY A 14 -1.41 4.51 -2.71
CA GLY A 14 -2.05 3.39 -3.40
C GLY A 14 -1.46 3.06 -4.76
N GLU A 15 -1.18 4.07 -5.58
CA GLU A 15 -0.58 3.84 -6.90
C GLU A 15 0.81 3.23 -6.79
N ARG A 16 1.61 3.69 -5.82
CA ARG A 16 2.95 3.16 -5.61
C ARG A 16 2.92 1.77 -4.98
N VAL A 17 1.92 1.47 -4.15
CA VAL A 17 1.69 0.10 -3.68
C VAL A 17 1.50 -0.83 -4.87
N ARG A 18 0.66 -0.45 -5.83
CA ARG A 18 0.43 -1.25 -7.02
C ARG A 18 1.70 -1.41 -7.85
N ILE A 19 2.44 -0.32 -8.10
CA ILE A 19 3.69 -0.35 -8.86
C ILE A 19 4.68 -1.30 -8.22
N ALA A 20 4.90 -1.16 -6.90
CA ALA A 20 5.83 -2.01 -6.16
C ALA A 20 5.39 -3.47 -6.17
N ARG A 21 4.08 -3.71 -6.02
CA ARG A 21 3.53 -5.06 -6.06
C ARG A 21 3.79 -5.71 -7.43
N GLU A 22 3.52 -4.98 -8.51
CA GLU A 22 3.76 -5.48 -9.86
C GLU A 22 5.24 -5.71 -10.12
N ASN A 23 6.10 -4.83 -9.61
CA ASN A 23 7.55 -5.01 -9.72
C ASN A 23 8.03 -6.27 -8.98
N CYS A 24 7.38 -6.62 -7.88
CA CYS A 24 7.66 -7.86 -7.15
C CYS A 24 6.98 -9.08 -7.78
N LYS A 25 6.20 -8.88 -8.84
CA LYS A 25 5.44 -9.94 -9.52
C LYS A 25 4.47 -10.66 -8.57
N LEU A 26 3.88 -9.91 -7.65
CA LEU A 26 2.90 -10.42 -6.72
C LEU A 26 1.49 -10.05 -7.17
N SER A 27 0.56 -11.00 -7.03
CA SER A 27 -0.86 -10.67 -7.10
C SER A 27 -1.27 -9.95 -5.81
N GLN A 28 -2.45 -9.34 -5.80
CA GLN A 28 -2.99 -8.76 -4.58
C GLN A 28 -3.16 -9.82 -3.50
N GLU A 29 -3.60 -11.02 -3.90
CA GLU A 29 -3.76 -12.14 -2.96
C GLU A 29 -2.42 -12.59 -2.37
N ALA A 30 -1.39 -12.66 -3.19
CA ALA A 30 -0.05 -13.03 -2.75
C ALA A 30 0.52 -12.00 -1.77
N LEU A 31 0.31 -10.72 -2.05
CA LEU A 31 0.72 -9.66 -1.13
C LEU A 31 -0.02 -9.77 0.21
N ALA A 32 -1.32 -10.00 0.16
CA ALA A 32 -2.12 -10.19 1.38
C ALA A 32 -1.59 -11.36 2.21
N ALA A 33 -1.27 -12.48 1.55
CA ALA A 33 -0.73 -13.65 2.22
C ALA A 33 0.63 -13.35 2.88
N LYS A 34 1.49 -12.60 2.19
CA LYS A 34 2.80 -12.22 2.72
C LYS A 34 2.67 -11.35 3.96
N ILE A 35 1.76 -10.39 3.94
CA ILE A 35 1.49 -9.53 5.08
C ILE A 35 0.93 -10.34 6.26
N GLN A 36 0.04 -11.28 5.97
CA GLN A 36 -0.54 -12.15 7.00
C GLN A 36 0.51 -13.02 7.68
N LEU A 37 1.49 -13.53 6.92
CA LEU A 37 2.59 -14.31 7.49
C LEU A 37 3.42 -13.50 8.47
N ASN A 38 3.44 -12.18 8.32
CA ASN A 38 4.15 -11.28 9.24
C ASN A 38 3.29 -10.85 10.43
N GLY A 39 2.14 -11.48 10.63
CA GLY A 39 1.30 -11.24 11.79
C GLY A 39 0.30 -10.12 11.64
N HIS A 40 0.10 -9.60 10.43
CA HIS A 40 -0.81 -8.51 10.17
C HIS A 40 -1.95 -8.96 9.27
N SER A 41 -3.04 -8.22 9.28
CA SER A 41 -4.26 -8.62 8.59
C SER A 41 -4.67 -7.55 7.57
N LEU A 42 -4.27 -7.78 6.31
CA LEU A 42 -4.79 -7.02 5.18
C LEU A 42 -5.28 -8.03 4.15
N THR A 43 -6.57 -7.96 3.82
CA THR A 43 -7.16 -8.86 2.84
C THR A 43 -6.85 -8.39 1.42
N GLN A 44 -7.03 -9.28 0.44
CA GLN A 44 -6.91 -8.90 -0.97
C GLN A 44 -7.86 -7.75 -1.31
N LYS A 45 -9.06 -7.77 -0.77
CA LYS A 45 -10.04 -6.71 -0.99
C LYS A 45 -9.56 -5.37 -0.43
N ALA A 46 -8.95 -5.40 0.75
CA ALA A 46 -8.39 -4.19 1.36
C ALA A 46 -7.25 -3.62 0.49
N ILE A 47 -6.37 -4.48 0.01
CA ILE A 47 -5.27 -4.07 -0.88
C ILE A 47 -5.82 -3.45 -2.17
N SER A 48 -6.84 -4.08 -2.76
CA SER A 48 -7.47 -3.55 -3.95
C SER A 48 -8.01 -2.13 -3.72
N ARG A 49 -8.68 -1.91 -2.59
CA ARG A 49 -9.23 -0.60 -2.25
C ARG A 49 -8.13 0.43 -2.01
N ILE A 50 -7.04 0.03 -1.38
CA ILE A 50 -5.87 0.91 -1.19
C ILE A 50 -5.33 1.35 -2.55
N GLU A 51 -5.12 0.42 -3.46
CA GLU A 51 -4.56 0.71 -4.78
C GLU A 51 -5.45 1.63 -5.59
N MET A 52 -6.75 1.51 -5.44
CA MET A 52 -7.71 2.37 -6.14
C MET A 52 -7.95 3.70 -5.43
N GLY A 53 -7.36 3.93 -4.25
CA GLY A 53 -7.54 5.16 -3.50
C GLY A 53 -8.90 5.29 -2.84
N LEU A 54 -9.58 4.17 -2.58
CA LEU A 54 -10.95 4.17 -2.05
C LEU A 54 -11.01 4.14 -0.53
N CYS A 55 -9.87 4.02 0.15
CA CYS A 55 -9.85 4.00 1.61
C CYS A 55 -8.63 4.73 2.14
N ILE A 56 -8.73 5.16 3.40
CA ILE A 56 -7.61 5.73 4.14
C ILE A 56 -6.65 4.59 4.49
N VAL A 57 -5.36 4.88 4.44
CA VAL A 57 -4.32 3.97 4.92
C VAL A 57 -3.81 4.52 6.23
N PRO A 58 -4.06 3.85 7.36
CA PRO A 58 -3.51 4.28 8.64
C PRO A 58 -1.99 4.31 8.60
N ASP A 59 -1.39 5.21 9.36
CA ASP A 59 0.05 5.41 9.31
C ASP A 59 0.84 4.15 9.65
N TYR A 60 0.32 3.29 10.51
CA TYR A 60 1.00 2.03 10.87
C TYR A 60 1.00 1.00 9.75
N GLU A 61 0.11 1.13 8.75
CA GLU A 61 0.08 0.22 7.60
C GLU A 61 1.14 0.55 6.56
N THR A 62 1.58 1.79 6.50
CA THR A 62 2.59 2.21 5.52
C THR A 62 3.89 1.42 5.67
N PRO A 63 4.51 1.33 6.87
CA PRO A 63 5.72 0.52 7.01
C PRO A 63 5.48 -0.98 6.77
N LEU A 64 4.29 -1.50 7.09
CA LEU A 64 3.96 -2.89 6.80
C LEU A 64 3.96 -3.17 5.30
N LEU A 65 3.34 -2.28 4.54
CA LEU A 65 3.30 -2.39 3.08
C LEU A 65 4.70 -2.25 2.48
N ALA A 66 5.46 -1.28 2.95
CA ALA A 66 6.82 -1.03 2.47
C ALA A 66 7.72 -2.24 2.72
N ASP A 67 7.62 -2.83 3.91
CA ASP A 67 8.40 -4.01 4.26
C ASP A 67 8.03 -5.22 3.38
N ALA A 68 6.74 -5.47 3.22
CA ALA A 68 6.26 -6.59 2.40
C ALA A 68 6.64 -6.43 0.92
N LEU A 69 6.69 -5.19 0.44
CA LEU A 69 7.02 -4.86 -0.94
C LEU A 69 8.50 -4.60 -1.16
N ASN A 70 9.28 -4.60 -0.08
CA ASN A 70 10.72 -4.38 -0.09
C ASN A 70 11.09 -3.02 -0.73
N VAL A 71 10.37 -1.99 -0.33
CA VAL A 71 10.61 -0.61 -0.79
C VAL A 71 10.77 0.33 0.39
N ASP A 72 11.37 1.49 0.12
CA ASP A 72 11.51 2.56 1.11
C ASP A 72 10.12 3.14 1.42
N PRO A 73 9.72 3.22 2.70
CA PRO A 73 8.46 3.85 3.06
C PRO A 73 8.36 5.31 2.59
N LEU A 74 9.47 6.03 2.53
CA LEU A 74 9.46 7.41 2.04
C LEU A 74 9.09 7.48 0.56
N TRP A 75 9.57 6.52 -0.24
CA TRP A 75 9.15 6.41 -1.63
C TRP A 75 7.65 6.10 -1.72
N LEU A 76 7.19 5.20 -0.87
CA LEU A 76 5.80 4.76 -0.90
C LEU A 76 4.82 5.92 -0.66
N ILE A 77 5.17 6.85 0.20
CA ILE A 77 4.34 8.02 0.50
C ILE A 77 4.69 9.24 -0.33
N GLY A 78 5.60 9.09 -1.31
CA GLY A 78 5.89 10.17 -2.26
C GLY A 78 6.93 11.18 -1.82
N LEU A 79 7.65 10.94 -0.74
CA LEU A 79 8.68 11.84 -0.23
C LEU A 79 10.06 11.54 -0.82
N ARG A 80 10.19 10.46 -1.58
CA ARG A 80 11.40 10.06 -2.27
C ARG A 80 11.01 9.60 -3.66
N SER A 81 11.68 10.10 -4.70
CA SER A 81 11.31 9.81 -6.08
C SER A 81 11.81 8.46 -6.58
N GLU A 82 12.85 7.89 -5.96
CA GLU A 82 13.40 6.59 -6.33
C GLU A 82 13.04 5.55 -5.27
N GLU A 83 12.84 4.30 -5.72
CA GLU A 83 12.40 3.21 -4.86
C GLU A 83 13.39 2.89 -3.74
N ASN A 84 14.64 3.09 -3.95
CA ASN A 84 15.67 2.71 -2.98
C ASN A 84 16.09 3.85 -2.13
#